data_c9a85654d8c92da6408ea3ebcd499b42
#
_entry.id   c9a85654d8c92da6408ea3ebcd499b42
#
_cell.length_a   1.000
_cell.length_b   1.000
_cell.length_c   1.000
_cell.angle_alpha   90.00
_cell.angle_beta   90.00
_cell.angle_gamma   90.00
#
_symmetry.space_group_name_H-M   'P 1'
#
loop_
_entity.id
_entity.type
_entity.pdbx_description
1 polymer ?
#
loop_
_entity_poly.entity_id
_entity_poly.type
_entity_poly.pdbx_seq_one_letter_code
_entity_poly.pdbx_strand_id
1 'polypeptide(L)'
;QYDKTQQRRQKSFVSRSKAGHHPAAVFCTTLWHHGAARQAFFNLPLIPMPLEPYLDTTPQLGSHVFVHASAQVIGDVQLGDDSSVWCNAVLRGDVNRITVGRCSNVQDLTMGHVSHRNASKPEGSPLVIGDYVTVGHSVILHGCRIGNECLIGMGSIVMDDAVIEDRVMLGAGSLVPPGKVLESGHLYIGRPAVRQRALTEAEIAYLKYSAEHYVRVKNNYL
;
A
#
# COMPACT_ATOMS: atom_id res chain seq x y z
N GLN A 1 5.16 -4.80 -43.17
CA GLN A 1 5.12 -6.23 -43.57
C GLN A 1 5.50 -7.06 -42.37
N TYR A 2 4.50 -7.56 -41.64
CA TYR A 2 4.67 -8.43 -40.47
C TYR A 2 4.51 -9.88 -40.97
N ASP A 3 5.51 -10.68 -40.67
CA ASP A 3 5.68 -12.07 -41.10
C ASP A 3 4.61 -12.99 -40.49
N LYS A 4 3.85 -13.70 -41.38
CA LYS A 4 2.77 -14.63 -41.03
C LYS A 4 3.24 -16.05 -40.67
N THR A 5 4.49 -16.25 -40.25
CA THR A 5 5.11 -17.58 -40.12
C THR A 5 5.11 -18.17 -38.69
N GLN A 6 4.60 -17.44 -37.70
CA GLN A 6 4.61 -17.90 -36.28
C GLN A 6 3.29 -18.56 -35.81
N GLN A 7 2.28 -18.70 -36.63
CA GLN A 7 0.96 -19.23 -36.22
C GLN A 7 0.75 -20.75 -36.43
N ARG A 8 1.75 -21.52 -36.82
CA ARG A 8 1.58 -22.95 -37.14
C ARG A 8 2.29 -23.96 -36.20
N ARG A 9 2.75 -23.58 -35.00
CA ARG A 9 3.42 -24.52 -34.08
C ARG A 9 2.73 -24.74 -32.73
N GLN A 10 1.45 -24.46 -32.58
CA GLN A 10 0.69 -24.71 -31.35
C GLN A 10 -0.52 -25.63 -31.52
N LYS A 11 -0.47 -26.60 -32.44
CA LYS A 11 -1.47 -27.68 -32.51
C LYS A 11 -0.76 -28.98 -32.78
N SER A 12 -0.28 -29.66 -31.71
CA SER A 12 -0.11 -31.12 -31.64
C SER A 12 0.64 -31.50 -30.35
N PHE A 13 -0.04 -31.51 -29.22
CA PHE A 13 0.36 -32.34 -28.06
C PHE A 13 -0.88 -32.59 -27.19
N VAL A 14 -1.82 -33.35 -27.73
CA VAL A 14 -2.82 -34.04 -26.94
C VAL A 14 -2.91 -35.47 -27.51
N SER A 15 -2.19 -36.41 -26.90
CA SER A 15 -2.60 -37.79 -26.94
C SER A 15 -1.95 -38.57 -25.80
N ARG A 16 -2.80 -39.11 -24.93
CA ARG A 16 -2.69 -40.38 -24.19
C ARG A 16 -1.60 -40.51 -23.12
N SER A 17 -2.02 -40.43 -21.87
CA SER A 17 -1.51 -41.38 -20.88
C SER A 17 -2.69 -41.99 -20.09
N LYS A 18 -2.62 -43.28 -19.99
CA LYS A 18 -3.61 -44.21 -19.43
C LYS A 18 -3.70 -44.06 -17.89
N ALA A 19 -4.85 -44.48 -17.40
CA ALA A 19 -5.19 -44.69 -16.01
C ALA A 19 -4.06 -45.31 -15.16
N GLY A 20 -3.75 -44.63 -14.06
CA GLY A 20 -2.98 -45.17 -12.94
C GLY A 20 -3.71 -44.78 -11.67
N HIS A 21 -4.28 -45.78 -10.99
CA HIS A 21 -4.90 -45.68 -9.69
C HIS A 21 -3.90 -45.14 -8.65
N HIS A 22 -4.22 -44.03 -7.99
CA HIS A 22 -3.65 -43.70 -6.70
C HIS A 22 -4.76 -43.67 -5.63
N PRO A 23 -4.63 -44.44 -4.57
CA PRO A 23 -5.58 -44.44 -3.46
C PRO A 23 -5.17 -43.32 -2.47
N ALA A 24 -5.84 -42.20 -2.54
CA ALA A 24 -5.73 -41.16 -1.52
C ALA A 24 -7.11 -40.58 -1.19
N ALA A 25 -8.02 -41.49 -0.84
CA ALA A 25 -9.33 -41.08 -0.32
C ALA A 25 -9.83 -42.14 0.67
N VAL A 26 -9.04 -42.44 1.70
CA VAL A 26 -9.52 -43.10 2.92
C VAL A 26 -8.62 -42.64 4.05
N PHE A 27 -8.97 -41.56 4.74
CA PHE A 27 -8.59 -41.29 6.13
C PHE A 27 -9.30 -40.02 6.59
N CYS A 28 -10.62 -40.11 6.74
CA CYS A 28 -11.33 -39.12 7.56
C CYS A 28 -12.70 -39.61 8.00
N THR A 29 -12.75 -40.80 8.61
CA THR A 29 -13.93 -41.22 9.37
C THR A 29 -13.53 -42.30 10.40
N THR A 30 -12.79 -41.93 11.43
CA THR A 30 -12.81 -42.63 12.73
C THR A 30 -11.78 -41.96 13.67
N LEU A 31 -12.12 -40.88 14.34
CA LEU A 31 -11.49 -40.44 15.60
C LEU A 31 -12.39 -39.40 16.29
N TRP A 32 -13.63 -39.81 16.55
CA TRP A 32 -14.52 -39.13 17.47
C TRP A 32 -14.69 -39.94 18.74
N HIS A 33 -13.65 -40.22 19.46
CA HIS A 33 -13.69 -40.60 20.88
C HIS A 33 -12.27 -40.50 21.39
N HIS A 34 -12.03 -39.52 22.22
CA HIS A 34 -11.19 -39.38 23.38
C HIS A 34 -10.59 -37.99 23.48
N GLY A 35 -10.91 -37.34 24.53
CA GLY A 35 -10.44 -36.13 25.24
C GLY A 35 -9.12 -35.42 24.89
N ALA A 36 -8.46 -35.61 23.76
CA ALA A 36 -7.21 -34.99 23.37
C ALA A 36 -7.40 -33.77 22.39
N ALA A 37 -8.62 -33.51 21.91
CA ALA A 37 -8.87 -32.48 20.93
C ALA A 37 -8.96 -31.05 21.51
N ARG A 38 -8.87 -30.88 22.83
CA ARG A 38 -8.97 -29.55 23.46
C ARG A 38 -7.62 -28.81 23.62
N GLN A 39 -6.50 -29.46 23.34
CA GLN A 39 -5.16 -28.86 23.54
C GLN A 39 -4.46 -28.45 22.24
N ALA A 40 -5.00 -28.83 21.07
CA ALA A 40 -4.38 -28.51 19.78
C ALA A 40 -4.77 -27.11 19.23
N PHE A 41 -5.75 -26.43 19.84
CA PHE A 41 -6.16 -25.09 19.40
C PHE A 41 -5.40 -23.93 20.04
N PHE A 42 -4.49 -24.18 20.97
CA PHE A 42 -3.75 -23.15 21.69
C PHE A 42 -2.36 -22.83 21.13
N ASN A 43 -1.94 -23.48 20.04
CA ASN A 43 -0.69 -23.20 19.33
C ASN A 43 -0.92 -22.75 17.88
N LEU A 44 -2.00 -22.02 17.60
CA LEU A 44 -2.02 -21.21 16.40
C LEU A 44 -0.92 -20.15 16.58
N PRO A 45 0.01 -20.01 15.59
CA PRO A 45 0.96 -18.91 15.65
C PRO A 45 0.17 -17.63 15.85
N LEU A 46 0.58 -16.81 16.81
CA LEU A 46 0.03 -15.46 16.99
C LEU A 46 0.09 -14.80 15.62
N ILE A 47 -1.07 -14.55 15.02
CA ILE A 47 -1.14 -13.72 13.82
C ILE A 47 -0.50 -12.40 14.24
N PRO A 48 0.64 -11.99 13.65
CA PRO A 48 1.29 -10.75 14.05
C PRO A 48 0.25 -9.63 13.98
N MET A 49 0.11 -8.88 15.07
CA MET A 49 -0.79 -7.73 15.06
C MET A 49 -0.27 -6.74 14.01
N PRO A 50 -1.11 -6.15 13.17
CA PRO A 50 -0.67 -5.21 12.15
C PRO A 50 -0.05 -3.93 12.72
N LEU A 51 -0.18 -3.71 14.03
CA LEU A 51 0.36 -2.57 14.77
C LEU A 51 1.50 -3.06 15.67
N GLU A 52 2.72 -2.64 15.38
CA GLU A 52 3.91 -3.07 16.11
C GLU A 52 4.59 -1.88 16.82
N PRO A 53 4.83 -1.94 18.13
CA PRO A 53 5.62 -0.93 18.80
C PRO A 53 7.09 -1.01 18.37
N TYR A 54 7.74 0.14 18.30
CA TYR A 54 9.19 0.22 18.20
C TYR A 54 9.73 1.01 19.38
N LEU A 55 10.59 0.39 20.20
CA LEU A 55 11.00 0.89 21.52
C LEU A 55 9.74 1.28 22.33
N ASP A 56 9.67 2.50 22.84
CA ASP A 56 8.57 3.00 23.66
C ASP A 56 7.45 3.67 22.85
N THR A 57 7.49 3.58 21.51
CA THR A 57 6.53 4.27 20.62
C THR A 57 5.63 3.26 19.93
N THR A 58 4.32 3.47 20.05
CA THR A 58 3.27 2.64 19.44
C THR A 58 2.48 3.45 18.43
N PRO A 59 2.07 2.86 17.29
CA PRO A 59 1.21 3.54 16.34
C PRO A 59 -0.07 4.09 16.97
N GLN A 60 -0.47 5.30 16.57
CA GLN A 60 -1.66 5.99 17.03
C GLN A 60 -2.70 6.03 15.93
N LEU A 61 -3.92 5.60 16.25
CA LEU A 61 -5.03 5.53 15.29
C LEU A 61 -6.13 6.50 15.68
N GLY A 62 -6.64 7.23 14.70
CA GLY A 62 -7.88 7.99 14.80
C GLY A 62 -9.12 7.08 14.80
N SER A 63 -10.28 7.71 14.64
CA SER A 63 -11.56 7.01 14.63
C SER A 63 -11.77 6.28 13.30
N HIS A 64 -12.36 5.09 13.34
CA HIS A 64 -12.75 4.28 12.16
C HIS A 64 -11.59 4.00 11.18
N VAL A 65 -10.36 3.92 11.69
CA VAL A 65 -9.20 3.53 10.87
C VAL A 65 -9.27 2.05 10.56
N PHE A 66 -8.98 1.69 9.31
CA PHE A 66 -8.85 0.30 8.87
C PHE A 66 -7.38 -0.03 8.62
N VAL A 67 -6.88 -1.08 9.27
CA VAL A 67 -5.56 -1.66 8.97
C VAL A 67 -5.75 -3.14 8.66
N HIS A 68 -5.47 -3.53 7.43
CA HIS A 68 -5.60 -4.93 7.02
C HIS A 68 -4.65 -5.82 7.81
N ALA A 69 -5.08 -7.04 8.18
CA ALA A 69 -4.31 -7.97 9.02
C ALA A 69 -2.91 -8.33 8.48
N SER A 70 -2.71 -8.24 7.16
CA SER A 70 -1.39 -8.47 6.53
C SER A 70 -0.55 -7.21 6.36
N ALA A 71 -1.07 -6.02 6.70
CA ALA A 71 -0.28 -4.80 6.72
C ALA A 71 0.67 -4.78 7.94
N GLN A 72 1.69 -3.92 7.90
CA GLN A 72 2.59 -3.68 9.03
C GLN A 72 2.69 -2.17 9.28
N VAL A 73 2.33 -1.74 10.48
CA VAL A 73 2.41 -0.34 10.92
C VAL A 73 3.27 -0.31 12.18
N ILE A 74 4.47 0.27 12.09
CA ILE A 74 5.55 0.09 13.08
C ILE A 74 6.01 1.43 13.62
N GLY A 75 6.08 1.58 14.95
CA GLY A 75 6.71 2.72 15.63
C GLY A 75 5.90 4.02 15.61
N ASP A 76 6.56 5.15 15.37
CA ASP A 76 5.94 6.50 15.37
C ASP A 76 5.13 6.76 14.10
N VAL A 77 3.96 6.14 14.03
CA VAL A 77 3.00 6.28 12.93
C VAL A 77 1.68 6.81 13.49
N GLN A 78 1.16 7.86 12.87
CA GLN A 78 -0.16 8.43 13.17
C GLN A 78 -1.08 8.28 11.97
N LEU A 79 -2.23 7.63 12.16
CA LEU A 79 -3.25 7.45 11.14
C LEU A 79 -4.48 8.26 11.52
N GLY A 80 -4.86 9.23 10.67
CA GLY A 80 -6.03 10.11 10.87
C GLY A 80 -7.35 9.35 10.68
N ASP A 81 -8.43 10.00 11.12
CA ASP A 81 -9.78 9.44 11.07
C ASP A 81 -10.14 8.96 9.66
N ASP A 82 -10.86 7.85 9.59
CA ASP A 82 -11.30 7.22 8.34
C ASP A 82 -10.20 6.87 7.34
N SER A 83 -8.93 6.88 7.74
CA SER A 83 -7.83 6.41 6.88
C SER A 83 -7.81 4.89 6.79
N SER A 84 -7.07 4.35 5.79
CA SER A 84 -6.96 2.91 5.59
C SER A 84 -5.59 2.48 5.08
N VAL A 85 -5.10 1.34 5.60
CA VAL A 85 -3.83 0.70 5.19
C VAL A 85 -4.17 -0.72 4.72
N TRP A 86 -3.86 -1.02 3.46
CA TRP A 86 -4.32 -2.21 2.76
C TRP A 86 -3.31 -3.36 2.77
N CYS A 87 -3.65 -4.44 2.06
CA CYS A 87 -2.93 -5.72 2.13
C CYS A 87 -1.42 -5.57 1.87
N ASN A 88 -0.59 -6.12 2.78
CA ASN A 88 0.87 -6.14 2.67
C ASN A 88 1.53 -4.76 2.53
N ALA A 89 0.82 -3.67 2.84
CA ALA A 89 1.44 -2.37 2.95
C ALA A 89 2.28 -2.27 4.24
N VAL A 90 3.39 -1.55 4.18
CA VAL A 90 4.30 -1.34 5.30
C VAL A 90 4.48 0.16 5.56
N LEU A 91 4.18 0.61 6.77
CA LEU A 91 4.50 1.95 7.26
C LEU A 91 5.45 1.81 8.45
N ARG A 92 6.74 2.12 8.25
CA ARG A 92 7.77 1.92 9.29
C ARG A 92 8.35 3.25 9.76
N GLY A 93 7.85 3.71 10.92
CA GLY A 93 8.26 4.94 11.61
C GLY A 93 9.22 4.65 12.77
N ASP A 94 10.32 3.94 12.51
CA ASP A 94 11.29 3.51 13.52
C ASP A 94 12.35 4.59 13.84
N VAL A 95 12.78 5.38 12.86
CA VAL A 95 13.83 6.39 13.02
C VAL A 95 13.34 7.83 12.85
N ASN A 96 12.07 8.01 12.46
CA ASN A 96 11.37 9.29 12.38
C ASN A 96 9.86 9.05 12.27
N ARG A 97 9.05 10.11 12.22
CA ARG A 97 7.59 10.06 12.22
C ARG A 97 6.99 9.86 10.83
N ILE A 98 5.91 9.07 10.79
CA ILE A 98 4.97 8.98 9.67
C ILE A 98 3.61 9.54 10.12
N THR A 99 3.02 10.43 9.33
CA THR A 99 1.63 10.88 9.54
C THR A 99 0.82 10.67 8.27
N VAL A 100 -0.38 10.13 8.43
CA VAL A 100 -1.37 9.94 7.37
C VAL A 100 -2.62 10.70 7.78
N GLY A 101 -3.06 11.63 6.95
CA GLY A 101 -4.24 12.45 7.18
C GLY A 101 -5.55 11.65 7.07
N ARG A 102 -6.65 12.30 7.47
CA ARG A 102 -7.97 11.69 7.47
C ARG A 102 -8.43 11.33 6.06
N CYS A 103 -9.27 10.30 5.96
CA CYS A 103 -9.85 9.80 4.71
C CYS A 103 -8.81 9.42 3.65
N SER A 104 -7.53 9.27 4.01
CA SER A 104 -6.45 8.88 3.11
C SER A 104 -6.28 7.37 3.09
N ASN A 105 -5.87 6.82 1.95
CA ASN A 105 -5.68 5.38 1.81
C ASN A 105 -4.27 5.05 1.30
N VAL A 106 -3.67 4.03 1.90
CA VAL A 106 -2.36 3.48 1.51
C VAL A 106 -2.62 2.07 1.01
N GLN A 107 -2.57 1.90 -0.32
CA GLN A 107 -3.00 0.67 -0.97
C GLN A 107 -1.95 -0.44 -0.90
N ASP A 108 -2.36 -1.61 -1.38
CA ASP A 108 -1.63 -2.87 -1.28
C ASP A 108 -0.18 -2.76 -1.72
N LEU A 109 0.73 -3.44 -0.98
CA LEU A 109 2.17 -3.51 -1.25
C LEU A 109 2.90 -2.17 -1.22
N THR A 110 2.27 -1.10 -0.76
CA THR A 110 2.92 0.21 -0.62
C THR A 110 3.88 0.21 0.56
N MET A 111 5.06 0.84 0.37
CA MET A 111 6.09 0.98 1.40
C MET A 111 6.29 2.46 1.76
N GLY A 112 6.05 2.82 3.02
CA GLY A 112 6.34 4.14 3.59
C GLY A 112 7.47 4.04 4.62
N HIS A 113 8.52 4.85 4.44
CA HIS A 113 9.63 4.94 5.37
C HIS A 113 10.16 6.36 5.50
N VAL A 114 11.12 6.58 6.34
CA VAL A 114 11.60 7.88 6.80
C VAL A 114 13.12 7.93 6.92
N SER A 115 13.73 9.12 6.88
CA SER A 115 15.14 9.29 7.17
C SER A 115 15.36 9.81 8.59
N HIS A 116 16.37 9.27 9.25
CA HIS A 116 16.74 9.60 10.63
C HIS A 116 17.24 11.03 10.79
N ARG A 117 17.14 11.53 12.00
CA ARG A 117 17.71 12.81 12.44
C ARG A 117 19.22 12.70 12.57
N ASN A 118 19.94 13.73 12.13
CA ASN A 118 21.40 13.78 12.26
C ASN A 118 21.88 15.25 12.40
N ALA A 119 23.17 15.46 12.61
CA ALA A 119 23.74 16.80 12.87
C ALA A 119 23.54 17.78 11.68
N SER A 120 23.55 17.28 10.44
CA SER A 120 23.32 18.12 9.25
C SER A 120 21.84 18.33 8.95
N LYS A 121 20.97 17.47 9.48
CA LYS A 121 19.53 17.52 9.31
C LYS A 121 18.82 17.15 10.62
N PRO A 122 18.66 18.09 11.56
CA PRO A 122 18.12 17.82 12.90
C PRO A 122 16.71 17.23 12.90
N GLU A 123 15.89 17.55 11.90
CA GLU A 123 14.53 17.02 11.77
C GLU A 123 14.47 15.69 10.98
N GLY A 124 15.58 15.31 10.32
CA GLY A 124 15.56 14.18 9.37
C GLY A 124 14.59 14.45 8.22
N SER A 125 14.06 13.36 7.63
CA SER A 125 13.00 13.46 6.64
C SER A 125 11.80 12.60 7.10
N PRO A 126 10.80 13.20 7.76
CA PRO A 126 9.56 12.52 8.11
C PRO A 126 8.71 12.28 6.84
N LEU A 127 7.83 11.29 6.89
CA LEU A 127 6.81 11.08 5.87
C LEU A 127 5.50 11.71 6.32
N VAL A 128 4.99 12.65 5.53
CA VAL A 128 3.73 13.35 5.79
C VAL A 128 2.79 13.16 4.60
N ILE A 129 1.65 12.55 4.84
CA ILE A 129 0.56 12.39 3.86
C ILE A 129 -0.62 13.20 4.38
N GLY A 130 -1.14 14.12 3.57
CA GLY A 130 -2.27 14.97 3.90
C GLY A 130 -3.61 14.25 3.92
N ASP A 131 -4.68 15.02 3.94
CA ASP A 131 -6.05 14.55 3.95
C ASP A 131 -6.54 14.17 2.55
N TYR A 132 -7.44 13.19 2.45
CA TYR A 132 -8.06 12.75 1.18
C TYR A 132 -7.04 12.36 0.11
N VAL A 133 -5.93 11.74 0.49
CA VAL A 133 -4.90 11.26 -0.43
C VAL A 133 -5.15 9.81 -0.80
N THR A 134 -5.08 9.52 -2.10
CA THR A 134 -5.04 8.14 -2.61
C THR A 134 -3.59 7.77 -2.95
N VAL A 135 -2.98 6.88 -2.18
CA VAL A 135 -1.69 6.28 -2.49
C VAL A 135 -1.94 4.92 -3.13
N GLY A 136 -1.69 4.83 -4.43
CA GLY A 136 -1.94 3.62 -5.24
C GLY A 136 -1.06 2.44 -4.87
N HIS A 137 -1.39 1.27 -5.42
CA HIS A 137 -0.70 0.02 -5.14
C HIS A 137 0.81 0.07 -5.45
N SER A 138 1.63 -0.59 -4.64
CA SER A 138 3.08 -0.74 -4.84
C SER A 138 3.86 0.58 -4.93
N VAL A 139 3.36 1.65 -4.31
CA VAL A 139 4.06 2.94 -4.23
C VAL A 139 5.17 2.86 -3.18
N ILE A 140 6.29 3.54 -3.43
CA ILE A 140 7.36 3.74 -2.44
C ILE A 140 7.39 5.22 -2.06
N LEU A 141 7.19 5.50 -0.77
CA LEU A 141 7.29 6.83 -0.18
C LEU A 141 8.42 6.84 0.83
N HIS A 142 9.40 7.71 0.65
CA HIS A 142 10.52 7.81 1.56
C HIS A 142 10.77 9.26 1.95
N GLY A 143 10.54 9.61 3.23
CA GLY A 143 10.87 10.91 3.80
C GLY A 143 10.33 12.12 3.04
N CYS A 144 9.11 12.06 2.49
CA CYS A 144 8.53 13.09 1.63
C CYS A 144 7.26 13.69 2.23
N ARG A 145 6.78 14.79 1.63
CA ARG A 145 5.52 15.44 1.98
C ARG A 145 4.55 15.39 0.82
N ILE A 146 3.32 14.96 1.09
CA ILE A 146 2.21 14.94 0.15
C ILE A 146 1.09 15.77 0.74
N GLY A 147 0.65 16.78 0.03
CA GLY A 147 -0.46 17.67 0.38
C GLY A 147 -1.81 16.97 0.31
N ASN A 148 -2.87 17.74 0.41
CA ASN A 148 -4.23 17.24 0.47
C ASN A 148 -4.79 16.93 -0.93
N GLU A 149 -5.78 16.05 -0.98
CA GLU A 149 -6.53 15.72 -2.20
C GLU A 149 -5.59 15.33 -3.37
N CYS A 150 -4.55 14.53 -3.10
CA CYS A 150 -3.60 14.04 -4.10
C CYS A 150 -3.90 12.60 -4.52
N LEU A 151 -3.51 12.27 -5.75
CA LEU A 151 -3.47 10.88 -6.22
C LEU A 151 -2.05 10.52 -6.65
N ILE A 152 -1.47 9.54 -5.95
CA ILE A 152 -0.16 8.98 -6.26
C ILE A 152 -0.37 7.68 -7.02
N GLY A 153 -0.10 7.69 -8.32
CA GLY A 153 -0.32 6.56 -9.20
C GLY A 153 0.50 5.34 -8.81
N MET A 154 -0.07 4.15 -9.00
CA MET A 154 0.54 2.86 -8.64
C MET A 154 1.97 2.71 -9.15
N GLY A 155 2.84 2.06 -8.35
CA GLY A 155 4.24 1.82 -8.70
C GLY A 155 5.12 3.06 -8.76
N SER A 156 4.65 4.22 -8.29
CA SER A 156 5.46 5.45 -8.21
C SER A 156 6.45 5.40 -7.05
N ILE A 157 7.53 6.19 -7.18
CA ILE A 157 8.56 6.36 -6.15
C ILE A 157 8.67 7.85 -5.84
N VAL A 158 8.52 8.22 -4.56
CA VAL A 158 8.70 9.61 -4.08
C VAL A 158 9.79 9.60 -3.02
N MET A 159 10.85 10.34 -3.28
CA MET A 159 12.08 10.30 -2.48
C MET A 159 12.15 11.41 -1.44
N ASP A 160 13.19 11.37 -0.60
CA ASP A 160 13.42 12.28 0.53
C ASP A 160 13.26 13.74 0.15
N ASP A 161 12.58 14.49 1.03
CA ASP A 161 12.36 15.93 0.92
C ASP A 161 11.57 16.38 -0.32
N ALA A 162 11.11 15.45 -1.14
CA ALA A 162 10.18 15.80 -2.19
C ALA A 162 8.88 16.33 -1.59
N VAL A 163 8.34 17.36 -2.20
CA VAL A 163 7.08 18.01 -1.81
C VAL A 163 6.09 17.88 -2.95
N ILE A 164 5.01 17.23 -2.72
CA ILE A 164 3.85 17.18 -3.60
C ILE A 164 2.80 18.10 -2.98
N GLU A 165 2.51 19.22 -3.62
CA GLU A 165 1.52 20.16 -3.14
C GLU A 165 0.09 19.63 -3.29
N ASP A 166 -0.91 20.36 -2.77
CA ASP A 166 -2.31 19.94 -2.81
C ASP A 166 -2.81 19.72 -4.26
N ARG A 167 -3.73 18.78 -4.42
CA ARG A 167 -4.40 18.49 -5.70
C ARG A 167 -3.43 18.21 -6.84
N VAL A 168 -2.42 17.42 -6.58
CA VAL A 168 -1.52 16.89 -7.60
C VAL A 168 -1.95 15.46 -7.97
N MET A 169 -1.93 15.18 -9.27
CA MET A 169 -2.03 13.83 -9.81
C MET A 169 -0.66 13.38 -10.32
N LEU A 170 -0.10 12.35 -9.68
CA LEU A 170 1.13 11.70 -10.14
C LEU A 170 0.77 10.43 -10.92
N GLY A 171 1.13 10.38 -12.19
CA GLY A 171 0.85 9.22 -13.06
C GLY A 171 1.61 7.97 -12.60
N ALA A 172 1.03 6.80 -12.88
CA ALA A 172 1.59 5.51 -12.48
C ALA A 172 3.05 5.32 -12.95
N GLY A 173 3.87 4.64 -12.12
CA GLY A 173 5.27 4.34 -12.42
C GLY A 173 6.21 5.55 -12.42
N SER A 174 5.78 6.71 -11.96
CA SER A 174 6.61 7.92 -11.92
C SER A 174 7.66 7.89 -10.83
N LEU A 175 8.73 8.68 -11.00
CA LEU A 175 9.78 8.86 -9.99
C LEU A 175 9.92 10.36 -9.68
N VAL A 176 9.73 10.73 -8.42
CA VAL A 176 9.97 12.10 -7.91
C VAL A 176 11.30 12.10 -7.16
N PRO A 177 12.34 12.77 -7.71
CA PRO A 177 13.68 12.83 -7.09
C PRO A 177 13.68 13.58 -5.76
N PRO A 178 14.75 13.42 -4.96
CA PRO A 178 14.89 14.13 -3.68
C PRO A 178 14.75 15.65 -3.84
N GLY A 179 14.05 16.29 -2.89
CA GLY A 179 13.88 17.73 -2.84
C GLY A 179 13.04 18.35 -3.97
N LYS A 180 12.49 17.53 -4.87
CA LYS A 180 11.66 18.01 -5.98
C LYS A 180 10.30 18.49 -5.47
N VAL A 181 9.88 19.68 -5.94
CA VAL A 181 8.53 20.21 -5.69
C VAL A 181 7.64 19.94 -6.90
N LEU A 182 6.46 19.38 -6.67
CA LEU A 182 5.39 19.25 -7.65
C LEU A 182 4.28 20.22 -7.29
N GLU A 183 4.08 21.23 -8.15
CA GLU A 183 3.15 22.33 -7.94
C GLU A 183 1.69 21.89 -8.01
N SER A 184 0.86 22.49 -7.18
CA SER A 184 -0.58 22.21 -7.03
C SER A 184 -1.36 22.29 -8.35
N GLY A 185 -2.38 21.42 -8.48
CA GLY A 185 -3.34 21.46 -9.58
C GLY A 185 -2.81 20.93 -10.92
N HIS A 186 -1.75 20.13 -10.91
CA HIS A 186 -1.13 19.63 -12.14
C HIS A 186 -1.00 18.09 -12.19
N LEU A 187 -0.97 17.58 -13.42
CA LEU A 187 -0.58 16.20 -13.74
C LEU A 187 0.94 16.15 -13.96
N TYR A 188 1.59 15.21 -13.25
CA TYR A 188 3.01 14.87 -13.43
C TYR A 188 3.16 13.41 -13.84
N ILE A 189 4.08 13.12 -14.79
CA ILE A 189 4.36 11.75 -15.25
C ILE A 189 5.85 11.64 -15.58
N GLY A 190 6.41 10.45 -15.41
CA GLY A 190 7.71 10.07 -15.93
C GLY A 190 8.77 9.78 -14.87
N ARG A 191 9.96 9.41 -15.33
CA ARG A 191 11.15 9.07 -14.52
C ARG A 191 12.37 9.83 -15.05
N PRO A 192 12.67 11.02 -14.54
CA PRO A 192 11.99 11.75 -13.44
C PRO A 192 10.63 12.33 -13.85
N ALA A 193 9.77 12.55 -12.84
CA ALA A 193 8.45 13.13 -13.06
C ALA A 193 8.55 14.58 -13.55
N VAL A 194 7.85 14.88 -14.64
CA VAL A 194 7.76 16.21 -15.23
C VAL A 194 6.29 16.64 -15.35
N ARG A 195 6.06 17.96 -15.21
CA ARG A 195 4.73 18.52 -15.36
C ARG A 195 4.24 18.37 -16.80
N GLN A 196 3.06 17.78 -16.96
CA GLN A 196 2.43 17.58 -18.27
C GLN A 196 1.46 18.72 -18.59
N ARG A 197 0.53 19.00 -17.69
CA ARG A 197 -0.53 20.00 -17.86
C ARG A 197 -1.24 20.29 -16.54
N ALA A 198 -2.04 21.34 -16.51
CA ALA A 198 -3.00 21.54 -15.43
C ALA A 198 -4.06 20.42 -15.43
N LEU A 199 -4.59 20.12 -14.26
CA LEU A 199 -5.75 19.23 -14.12
C LEU A 199 -7.03 19.97 -14.57
N THR A 200 -7.95 19.19 -15.14
CA THR A 200 -9.31 19.66 -15.40
C THR A 200 -10.13 19.68 -14.12
N GLU A 201 -11.23 20.43 -14.09
CA GLU A 201 -12.16 20.44 -12.94
C GLU A 201 -12.68 19.02 -12.60
N ALA A 202 -12.95 18.20 -13.61
CA ALA A 202 -13.38 16.83 -13.42
C ALA A 202 -12.30 15.96 -12.76
N GLU A 203 -11.02 16.14 -13.12
CA GLU A 203 -9.91 15.44 -12.50
C GLU A 203 -9.70 15.91 -11.04
N ILE A 204 -9.81 17.21 -10.76
CA ILE A 204 -9.73 17.72 -9.39
C ILE A 204 -10.85 17.12 -8.52
N ALA A 205 -12.10 17.10 -9.03
CA ALA A 205 -13.21 16.46 -8.33
C ALA A 205 -12.98 14.95 -8.11
N TYR A 206 -12.35 14.27 -9.08
CA TYR A 206 -12.02 12.85 -8.99
C TYR A 206 -11.00 12.54 -7.90
N LEU A 207 -10.03 13.43 -7.62
CA LEU A 207 -9.04 13.20 -6.56
C LEU A 207 -9.71 12.95 -5.21
N LYS A 208 -10.61 13.83 -4.81
CA LYS A 208 -11.38 13.68 -3.58
C LYS A 208 -12.31 12.46 -3.61
N TYR A 209 -13.04 12.29 -4.72
CA TYR A 209 -13.93 11.14 -4.91
C TYR A 209 -13.21 9.81 -4.74
N SER A 210 -11.98 9.69 -5.27
CA SER A 210 -11.15 8.48 -5.15
C SER A 210 -10.88 8.13 -3.67
N ALA A 211 -10.49 9.11 -2.87
CA ALA A 211 -10.25 8.90 -1.44
C ALA A 211 -11.53 8.51 -0.70
N GLU A 212 -12.64 9.23 -0.93
CA GLU A 212 -13.95 8.93 -0.34
C GLU A 212 -14.49 7.55 -0.77
N HIS A 213 -14.16 7.10 -1.98
CA HIS A 213 -14.49 5.75 -2.43
C HIS A 213 -13.82 4.71 -1.53
N TYR A 214 -12.54 4.87 -1.19
CA TYR A 214 -11.83 3.98 -0.29
C TYR A 214 -12.36 4.04 1.15
N VAL A 215 -12.87 5.17 1.62
CA VAL A 215 -13.61 5.24 2.90
C VAL A 215 -14.86 4.33 2.86
N ARG A 216 -15.63 4.37 1.77
CA ARG A 216 -16.79 3.48 1.60
C ARG A 216 -16.38 2.00 1.51
N VAL A 217 -15.30 1.70 0.77
CA VAL A 217 -14.82 0.32 0.62
C VAL A 217 -14.36 -0.25 1.96
N LYS A 218 -13.53 0.48 2.73
CA LYS A 218 -13.05 0.01 4.02
C LYS A 218 -14.17 -0.27 5.02
N ASN A 219 -15.27 0.51 4.97
CA ASN A 219 -16.41 0.33 5.87
C ASN A 219 -17.13 -1.02 5.67
N ASN A 220 -16.90 -1.71 4.55
CA ASN A 220 -17.37 -3.08 4.34
C ASN A 220 -16.49 -4.14 5.02
N TYR A 221 -15.32 -3.75 5.54
CA TYR A 221 -14.39 -4.63 6.26
C TYR A 221 -14.42 -4.42 7.78
N LEU A 222 -15.04 -3.32 8.25
CA LEU A 222 -15.24 -3.03 9.66
C LEU A 222 -16.57 -3.57 10.15
#